data_0ee6832914fb95e0ae97bcd6de3484d8
#
_entry.id   0ee6832914fb95e0ae97bcd6de3484d8
#
_cell.length_a   1.000
_cell.length_b   1.000
_cell.length_c   1.000
_cell.angle_alpha   90.00
_cell.angle_beta   90.00
_cell.angle_gamma   90.00
#
_symmetry.space_group_name_H-M   'P 1'
#
loop_
_entity.id
_entity.type
_entity.pdbx_description
1 polymer ?
#
loop_
_entity_poly.entity_id
_entity_poly.type
_entity_poly.pdbx_seq_one_letter_code
_entity_poly.pdbx_strand_id
1 'polypeptide(L)'
;MNREVSHMVDQDVYDKFCMALKLSNEEENAVIEKGMRSYIARIFDRVSHEYNTSGVNKTSMETGKDYYGKAIQRIPVWALKPNQYNHKIIRAFFEAEDADGEVHLSTMEKLCSDKERSELYVPTFRNNYAQMKIDGPKSHGKVFEDDGDCVWIWKEGEEVLRSHKNSFLV
;
A
#
# COMPACT_ATOMS: atom_id res chain seq x y z
N MET A 1 33.48 -1.75 -5.61
CA MET A 1 33.93 -0.68 -6.53
C MET A 1 32.84 0.38 -6.51
N ASN A 2 33.12 1.56 -5.97
CA ASN A 2 32.15 2.66 -5.86
C ASN A 2 32.26 3.54 -7.09
N ARG A 3 31.13 4.06 -7.56
CA ARG A 3 31.05 4.99 -8.69
C ARG A 3 30.39 6.28 -8.22
N GLU A 4 31.00 7.40 -8.54
CA GLU A 4 30.39 8.71 -8.34
C GLU A 4 29.32 8.94 -9.40
N VAL A 5 28.15 9.41 -8.97
CA VAL A 5 26.99 9.69 -9.83
C VAL A 5 26.44 11.06 -9.46
N SER A 6 26.19 11.90 -10.46
CA SER A 6 25.64 13.23 -10.28
C SER A 6 24.28 13.34 -10.97
N HIS A 7 23.29 13.87 -10.26
CA HIS A 7 21.93 14.08 -10.76
C HIS A 7 21.46 15.50 -10.42
N MET A 8 20.64 16.08 -11.29
CA MET A 8 19.90 17.30 -10.98
C MET A 8 18.61 16.92 -10.28
N VAL A 9 18.38 17.47 -9.10
CA VAL A 9 17.19 17.27 -8.28
C VAL A 9 16.56 18.63 -8.01
N ASP A 10 15.25 18.69 -7.91
CA ASP A 10 14.55 19.89 -7.49
C ASP A 10 15.04 20.37 -6.12
N GLN A 11 15.29 21.69 -6.00
CA GLN A 11 15.89 22.27 -4.81
C GLN A 11 15.07 22.04 -3.55
N ASP A 12 13.75 22.20 -3.64
CA ASP A 12 12.84 22.02 -2.49
C ASP A 12 12.80 20.55 -2.01
N VAL A 13 12.88 19.62 -2.96
CA VAL A 13 12.97 18.18 -2.65
C VAL A 13 14.30 17.85 -1.97
N TYR A 14 15.41 18.41 -2.46
CA TYR A 14 16.72 18.17 -1.88
C TYR A 14 16.84 18.77 -0.47
N ASP A 15 16.33 19.96 -0.25
CA ASP A 15 16.36 20.62 1.06
C ASP A 15 15.55 19.81 2.11
N LYS A 16 14.37 19.31 1.74
CA LYS A 16 13.57 18.42 2.59
C LYS A 16 14.27 17.09 2.87
N PHE A 17 14.95 16.53 1.87
CA PHE A 17 15.75 15.32 2.03
C PHE A 17 16.89 15.52 3.02
N CYS A 18 17.66 16.61 2.89
CA CYS A 18 18.74 16.95 3.82
C CYS A 18 18.21 17.17 5.26
N MET A 19 17.02 17.76 5.41
CA MET A 19 16.39 17.93 6.72
C MET A 19 16.01 16.57 7.33
N ALA A 20 15.44 15.67 6.53
CA ALA A 20 15.08 14.32 6.96
C ALA A 20 16.30 13.52 7.40
N LEU A 21 17.41 13.56 6.66
CA LEU A 21 18.67 12.91 7.03
C LEU A 21 19.19 13.37 8.39
N LYS A 22 19.12 14.69 8.67
CA LYS A 22 19.53 15.25 9.97
C LYS A 22 18.64 14.75 11.11
N LEU A 23 17.34 14.62 10.88
CA LEU A 23 16.38 14.14 11.88
C LEU A 23 16.55 12.64 12.16
N SER A 24 16.84 11.83 11.14
CA SER A 24 17.02 10.38 11.28
C SER A 24 18.45 9.98 11.65
N ASN A 25 19.40 10.93 11.62
CA ASN A 25 20.83 10.68 11.81
C ASN A 25 21.37 9.59 10.83
N GLU A 26 20.87 9.60 9.59
CA GLU A 26 21.30 8.71 8.52
C GLU A 26 22.28 9.41 7.58
N GLU A 27 23.13 8.62 6.95
CA GLU A 27 24.13 9.09 6.00
C GLU A 27 23.52 9.14 4.60
N GLU A 28 23.73 10.25 3.87
CA GLU A 28 23.11 10.54 2.57
C GLU A 28 23.31 9.42 1.56
N ASN A 29 24.56 8.98 1.36
CA ASN A 29 24.88 7.93 0.38
C ASN A 29 24.20 6.59 0.74
N ALA A 30 24.10 6.26 2.02
CA ALA A 30 23.47 5.05 2.47
C ALA A 30 21.95 5.05 2.17
N VAL A 31 21.30 6.19 2.36
CA VAL A 31 19.87 6.34 2.08
C VAL A 31 19.61 6.32 0.57
N ILE A 32 20.43 6.99 -0.22
CA ILE A 32 20.34 6.98 -1.69
C ILE A 32 20.57 5.55 -2.22
N GLU A 33 21.62 4.87 -1.76
CA GLU A 33 21.88 3.48 -2.18
C GLU A 33 20.75 2.54 -1.80
N LYS A 34 20.19 2.65 -0.60
CA LYS A 34 19.04 1.88 -0.14
C LYS A 34 17.81 2.15 -1.02
N GLY A 35 17.56 3.42 -1.37
CA GLY A 35 16.49 3.82 -2.29
C GLY A 35 16.67 3.22 -3.69
N MET A 36 17.89 3.29 -4.23
CA MET A 36 18.23 2.69 -5.52
C MET A 36 18.05 1.16 -5.51
N ARG A 37 18.50 0.47 -4.46
CA ARG A 37 18.33 -0.99 -4.33
C ARG A 37 16.85 -1.36 -4.27
N SER A 38 16.04 -0.61 -3.52
CA SER A 38 14.60 -0.82 -3.43
C SER A 38 13.90 -0.60 -4.78
N TYR A 39 14.31 0.44 -5.52
CA TYR A 39 13.80 0.70 -6.86
C TYR A 39 14.16 -0.42 -7.85
N ILE A 40 15.43 -0.86 -7.83
CA ILE A 40 15.93 -1.95 -8.68
C ILE A 40 15.13 -3.23 -8.41
N ALA A 41 15.00 -3.65 -7.15
CA ALA A 41 14.23 -4.83 -6.78
C ALA A 41 12.79 -4.75 -7.33
N ARG A 42 12.11 -3.63 -7.13
CA ARG A 42 10.74 -3.41 -7.61
C ARG A 42 10.60 -3.52 -9.14
N ILE A 43 11.58 -3.00 -9.90
CA ILE A 43 11.52 -3.03 -11.37
C ILE A 43 11.87 -4.41 -11.89
N PHE A 44 12.92 -5.05 -11.35
CA PHE A 44 13.30 -6.41 -11.79
C PHE A 44 12.21 -7.43 -11.47
N ASP A 45 11.54 -7.31 -10.33
CA ASP A 45 10.40 -8.16 -9.99
C ASP A 45 9.24 -7.97 -11.00
N ARG A 46 8.96 -6.73 -11.39
CA ARG A 46 7.94 -6.41 -12.40
C ARG A 46 8.28 -7.02 -13.77
N VAL A 47 9.51 -6.83 -14.26
CA VAL A 47 9.97 -7.33 -15.56
C VAL A 47 9.98 -8.86 -15.58
N SER A 48 10.38 -9.51 -14.48
CA SER A 48 10.35 -10.97 -14.37
C SER A 48 8.93 -11.54 -14.47
N HIS A 49 7.92 -10.80 -14.00
CA HIS A 49 6.52 -11.17 -14.16
C HIS A 49 6.04 -11.07 -15.61
N GLU A 50 6.41 -10.04 -16.35
CA GLU A 50 6.02 -9.87 -17.76
C GLU A 50 6.62 -10.97 -18.66
N TYR A 51 7.84 -11.44 -18.37
CA TYR A 51 8.48 -12.53 -19.12
C TYR A 51 7.90 -13.91 -18.79
N ASN A 52 7.34 -14.13 -17.59
CA ASN A 52 6.78 -15.40 -17.16
C ASN A 52 5.33 -15.65 -17.63
N THR A 53 4.64 -14.64 -18.15
CA THR A 53 3.29 -14.81 -18.71
C THR A 53 3.28 -15.30 -20.17
N SER A 54 4.45 -15.44 -20.80
CA SER A 54 4.58 -15.92 -22.18
C SER A 54 5.31 -17.28 -22.26
N GLY A 55 4.72 -18.36 -21.76
CA GLY A 55 5.14 -19.73 -22.14
C GLY A 55 5.63 -20.65 -21.02
N VAL A 56 4.72 -21.50 -20.60
CA VAL A 56 4.86 -22.95 -20.26
C VAL A 56 6.14 -23.43 -19.54
N ASN A 57 5.99 -23.82 -18.34
CA ASN A 57 6.18 -25.12 -17.68
C ASN A 57 6.48 -24.99 -16.18
N LYS A 58 5.66 -25.66 -15.40
CA LYS A 58 5.88 -25.95 -13.98
C LYS A 58 7.13 -26.82 -13.82
N THR A 59 8.11 -26.33 -13.10
CA THR A 59 9.00 -27.19 -12.30
C THR A 59 9.29 -26.45 -11.00
N SER A 60 8.96 -27.12 -9.93
CA SER A 60 9.05 -26.73 -8.54
C SER A 60 10.46 -26.32 -8.14
N MET A 61 10.62 -25.07 -7.69
CA MET A 61 11.58 -24.72 -6.64
C MET A 61 10.93 -23.68 -5.74
N GLU A 62 10.70 -24.05 -4.48
CA GLU A 62 10.22 -23.17 -3.42
C GLU A 62 11.33 -22.17 -3.05
N THR A 63 11.28 -20.97 -3.65
CA THR A 63 12.02 -19.81 -3.17
C THR A 63 11.22 -18.54 -3.48
N GLY A 64 10.63 -17.94 -2.43
CA GLY A 64 10.06 -16.61 -2.46
C GLY A 64 8.68 -16.53 -3.13
N LYS A 65 7.62 -16.85 -2.38
CA LYS A 65 6.26 -16.48 -2.79
C LYS A 65 6.23 -14.96 -2.94
N ASP A 66 6.05 -14.49 -4.17
CA ASP A 66 5.83 -13.07 -4.44
C ASP A 66 4.46 -12.67 -3.87
N TYR A 67 4.49 -11.74 -2.94
CA TYR A 67 3.30 -11.18 -2.28
C TYR A 67 2.90 -9.82 -2.83
N TYR A 68 3.67 -9.30 -3.78
CA TYR A 68 3.41 -8.00 -4.40
C TYR A 68 2.06 -8.00 -5.13
N GLY A 69 1.28 -6.96 -4.89
CA GLY A 69 -0.04 -6.84 -5.51
C GLY A 69 -1.09 -7.85 -5.05
N LYS A 70 -0.83 -8.57 -3.95
CA LYS A 70 -1.74 -9.56 -3.38
C LYS A 70 -3.16 -8.99 -3.14
N ALA A 71 -3.26 -7.72 -2.74
CA ALA A 71 -4.53 -7.04 -2.56
C ALA A 71 -5.32 -6.90 -3.87
N ILE A 72 -4.65 -6.64 -5.00
CA ILE A 72 -5.29 -6.44 -6.30
C ILE A 72 -6.18 -7.64 -6.66
N GLN A 73 -5.69 -8.86 -6.44
CA GLN A 73 -6.45 -10.09 -6.68
C GLN A 73 -7.59 -10.31 -5.67
N ARG A 74 -7.50 -9.72 -4.49
CA ARG A 74 -8.44 -9.91 -3.38
C ARG A 74 -9.56 -8.88 -3.32
N ILE A 75 -9.31 -7.67 -3.82
CA ILE A 75 -10.28 -6.56 -3.82
C ILE A 75 -11.64 -6.98 -4.41
N PRO A 76 -11.73 -7.63 -5.60
CA PRO A 76 -13.01 -8.08 -6.14
C PRO A 76 -13.75 -9.05 -5.22
N VAL A 77 -13.00 -9.93 -4.53
CA VAL A 77 -13.57 -10.90 -3.59
C VAL A 77 -14.06 -10.20 -2.32
N TRP A 78 -13.31 -9.22 -1.81
CA TRP A 78 -13.71 -8.44 -0.63
C TRP A 78 -14.93 -7.57 -0.92
N ALA A 79 -15.05 -7.01 -2.11
CA ALA A 79 -16.21 -6.24 -2.54
C ALA A 79 -17.54 -7.03 -2.42
N LEU A 80 -17.49 -8.35 -2.55
CA LEU A 80 -18.65 -9.24 -2.42
C LEU A 80 -18.89 -9.75 -0.98
N LYS A 81 -18.08 -9.33 -0.01
CA LYS A 81 -18.12 -9.85 1.36
C LYS A 81 -18.24 -8.73 2.41
N PRO A 82 -19.42 -8.11 2.55
CA PRO A 82 -19.61 -6.92 3.40
C PRO A 82 -19.30 -7.15 4.88
N ASN A 83 -19.36 -8.39 5.35
CA ASN A 83 -19.05 -8.73 6.74
C ASN A 83 -17.54 -8.87 7.05
N GLN A 84 -16.67 -8.86 6.05
CA GLN A 84 -15.24 -8.95 6.26
C GLN A 84 -14.65 -7.61 6.70
N TYR A 85 -13.69 -7.63 7.61
CA TYR A 85 -13.03 -6.42 8.11
C TYR A 85 -12.35 -5.61 7.00
N ASN A 86 -11.76 -6.29 6.00
CA ASN A 86 -11.16 -5.61 4.85
C ASN A 86 -12.20 -4.81 4.06
N HIS A 87 -13.39 -5.38 3.83
CA HIS A 87 -14.49 -4.67 3.18
C HIS A 87 -14.89 -3.43 3.99
N LYS A 88 -15.10 -3.59 5.29
CA LYS A 88 -15.52 -2.49 6.19
C LYS A 88 -14.50 -1.37 6.26
N ILE A 89 -13.21 -1.69 6.29
CA ILE A 89 -12.13 -0.70 6.29
C ILE A 89 -12.08 0.07 4.95
N ILE A 90 -12.23 -0.63 3.83
CA ILE A 90 -12.30 0.00 2.50
C ILE A 90 -13.55 0.88 2.40
N ARG A 91 -14.69 0.42 2.89
CA ARG A 91 -15.92 1.22 2.97
C ARG A 91 -15.70 2.49 3.79
N ALA A 92 -15.09 2.39 4.97
CA ALA A 92 -14.79 3.54 5.82
C ALA A 92 -13.89 4.56 5.11
N PHE A 93 -12.92 4.10 4.31
CA PHE A 93 -12.09 4.96 3.48
C PHE A 93 -12.94 5.73 2.47
N PHE A 94 -13.80 5.05 1.71
CA PHE A 94 -14.63 5.71 0.68
C PHE A 94 -15.67 6.64 1.29
N GLU A 95 -16.27 6.29 2.42
CA GLU A 95 -17.21 7.17 3.11
C GLU A 95 -16.52 8.44 3.62
N ALA A 96 -15.30 8.34 4.14
CA ALA A 96 -14.51 9.50 4.55
C ALA A 96 -14.09 10.35 3.34
N GLU A 97 -13.65 9.73 2.23
CA GLU A 97 -13.30 10.42 1.00
C GLU A 97 -14.50 11.19 0.41
N ASP A 98 -15.68 10.58 0.40
CA ASP A 98 -16.90 11.21 -0.13
C ASP A 98 -17.40 12.37 0.75
N ALA A 99 -17.13 12.34 2.05
CA ALA A 99 -17.54 13.37 2.99
C ALA A 99 -16.60 14.58 2.96
N ASP A 100 -15.29 14.36 3.01
CA ASP A 100 -14.30 15.40 3.30
C ASP A 100 -13.31 15.63 2.13
N GLY A 101 -13.27 14.72 1.14
CA GLY A 101 -12.33 14.76 0.01
C GLY A 101 -10.92 14.30 0.37
N GLU A 102 -10.48 14.49 1.60
CA GLU A 102 -9.22 14.01 2.16
C GLU A 102 -9.51 13.01 3.28
N VAL A 103 -8.78 11.89 3.29
CA VAL A 103 -9.03 10.82 4.26
C VAL A 103 -7.99 10.85 5.37
N HIS A 104 -8.44 11.06 6.61
CA HIS A 104 -7.60 10.97 7.79
C HIS A 104 -7.74 9.61 8.47
N LEU A 105 -6.63 9.07 8.96
CA LEU A 105 -6.60 7.80 9.68
C LEU A 105 -7.51 7.83 10.92
N SER A 106 -7.55 8.97 11.61
CA SER A 106 -8.42 9.20 12.77
C SER A 106 -9.92 9.13 12.41
N THR A 107 -10.32 9.64 11.22
CA THR A 107 -11.69 9.55 10.71
C THR A 107 -12.06 8.12 10.41
N MET A 108 -11.20 7.37 9.72
CA MET A 108 -11.43 5.94 9.45
C MET A 108 -11.55 5.13 10.74
N GLU A 109 -10.67 5.40 11.72
CA GLU A 109 -10.73 4.72 13.02
C GLU A 109 -12.02 5.02 13.77
N LYS A 110 -12.47 6.28 13.77
CA LYS A 110 -13.74 6.69 14.38
C LYS A 110 -14.92 5.97 13.73
N LEU A 111 -15.00 5.94 12.40
CA LEU A 111 -16.03 5.21 11.66
C LEU A 111 -16.03 3.72 11.99
N CYS A 112 -14.85 3.10 12.02
CA CYS A 112 -14.71 1.68 12.33
C CYS A 112 -14.87 1.34 13.83
N SER A 113 -14.91 2.32 14.71
CA SER A 113 -15.12 2.14 16.16
C SER A 113 -16.58 2.24 16.57
N ASP A 114 -17.43 2.73 15.70
CA ASP A 114 -18.87 2.90 15.96
C ASP A 114 -19.59 1.54 15.94
N LYS A 115 -20.03 1.10 17.14
CA LYS A 115 -20.74 -0.18 17.30
C LYS A 115 -22.17 -0.16 16.75
N GLU A 116 -22.77 1.01 16.61
CA GLU A 116 -24.11 1.17 16.06
C GLU A 116 -24.10 0.99 14.54
N ARG A 117 -22.95 1.26 13.91
CA ARG A 117 -22.72 1.05 12.49
C ARG A 117 -22.08 -0.31 12.21
N SER A 118 -22.89 -1.36 12.31
CA SER A 118 -22.40 -2.74 12.16
C SER A 118 -21.68 -3.00 10.82
N GLU A 119 -22.06 -2.27 9.76
CA GLU A 119 -21.47 -2.33 8.43
C GLU A 119 -20.05 -1.74 8.35
N LEU A 120 -19.66 -0.93 9.33
CA LEU A 120 -18.33 -0.35 9.44
C LEU A 120 -17.55 -0.88 10.65
N TYR A 121 -18.23 -1.44 11.64
CA TYR A 121 -17.59 -1.80 12.90
C TYR A 121 -16.49 -2.85 12.73
N VAL A 122 -15.26 -2.48 13.14
CA VAL A 122 -14.05 -3.31 13.14
C VAL A 122 -13.32 -3.15 14.47
N PRO A 123 -13.55 -4.02 15.46
CA PRO A 123 -12.99 -3.88 16.82
C PRO A 123 -11.45 -3.94 16.86
N THR A 124 -10.83 -4.47 15.82
CA THR A 124 -9.37 -4.60 15.66
C THR A 124 -8.87 -3.76 14.49
N PHE A 125 -9.44 -2.55 14.29
CA PHE A 125 -9.15 -1.68 13.15
C PHE A 125 -7.64 -1.50 12.93
N ARG A 126 -6.90 -1.04 13.94
CA ARG A 126 -5.45 -0.76 13.82
C ARG A 126 -4.66 -1.96 13.30
N ASN A 127 -4.95 -3.15 13.82
CA ASN A 127 -4.24 -4.36 13.41
C ASN A 127 -4.56 -4.76 11.96
N ASN A 128 -5.85 -4.72 11.58
CA ASN A 128 -6.26 -5.05 10.22
C ASN A 128 -5.77 -4.01 9.21
N TYR A 129 -5.88 -2.73 9.54
CA TYR A 129 -5.39 -1.63 8.71
C TYR A 129 -3.87 -1.78 8.47
N ALA A 130 -3.08 -2.05 9.51
CA ALA A 130 -1.64 -2.29 9.36
C ALA A 130 -1.32 -3.45 8.41
N GLN A 131 -2.16 -4.52 8.39
CA GLN A 131 -2.02 -5.63 7.44
C GLN A 131 -2.42 -5.27 6.00
N MET A 132 -3.14 -4.17 5.80
CA MET A 132 -3.53 -3.64 4.50
C MET A 132 -2.55 -2.58 3.95
N LYS A 133 -1.44 -2.31 4.65
CA LYS A 133 -0.36 -1.41 4.21
C LYS A 133 0.88 -2.13 3.67
N ILE A 134 0.94 -3.44 3.81
CA ILE A 134 2.12 -4.23 3.48
C ILE A 134 1.79 -5.42 2.60
N ASP A 135 2.72 -5.79 1.74
CA ASP A 135 2.72 -7.07 1.05
C ASP A 135 3.63 -8.05 1.80
N GLY A 136 3.08 -9.19 2.17
CA GLY A 136 3.81 -10.20 2.92
C GLY A 136 3.00 -11.48 3.13
N PRO A 137 3.63 -12.55 3.64
CA PRO A 137 2.99 -13.87 3.71
C PRO A 137 1.73 -13.89 4.57
N LYS A 138 1.72 -13.15 5.67
CA LYS A 138 0.61 -13.09 6.62
C LYS A 138 -0.25 -11.83 6.47
N SER A 139 0.11 -10.90 5.58
CA SER A 139 -0.65 -9.67 5.35
C SER A 139 -1.92 -9.90 4.53
N HIS A 140 -2.79 -8.90 4.54
CA HIS A 140 -3.93 -8.86 3.64
C HIS A 140 -3.53 -8.47 2.21
N GLY A 141 -2.36 -7.86 2.04
CA GLY A 141 -1.88 -7.23 0.83
C GLY A 141 -2.06 -5.71 0.90
N LYS A 142 -1.19 -4.98 0.21
CA LYS A 142 -1.14 -3.53 0.26
C LYS A 142 -2.32 -2.91 -0.50
N VAL A 143 -3.12 -2.13 0.21
CA VAL A 143 -4.28 -1.37 -0.30
C VAL A 143 -4.05 0.12 -0.09
N PHE A 144 -3.48 0.48 1.07
CA PHE A 144 -3.32 1.85 1.51
C PHE A 144 -1.87 2.23 1.77
N GLU A 145 -1.62 3.51 1.67
CA GLU A 145 -0.44 4.20 2.18
C GLU A 145 -0.90 5.35 3.07
N ASP A 146 -0.08 5.76 4.02
CA ASP A 146 -0.30 6.94 4.87
C ASP A 146 1.02 7.56 5.30
N ASP A 147 0.96 8.82 5.74
CA ASP A 147 2.07 9.54 6.38
C ASP A 147 1.94 9.57 7.92
N GLY A 148 1.00 8.82 8.47
CA GLY A 148 0.64 8.79 9.89
C GLY A 148 -0.63 9.57 10.22
N ASP A 149 -1.11 10.44 9.34
CA ASP A 149 -2.35 11.21 9.45
C ASP A 149 -3.24 11.01 8.22
N CYS A 150 -2.78 11.45 7.04
CA CYS A 150 -3.52 11.30 5.79
C CYS A 150 -3.34 9.92 5.19
N VAL A 151 -4.42 9.36 4.67
CA VAL A 151 -4.47 8.03 4.05
C VAL A 151 -4.83 8.15 2.58
N TRP A 152 -4.13 7.43 1.71
CA TRP A 152 -4.48 7.33 0.30
C TRP A 152 -4.40 5.89 -0.18
N ILE A 153 -5.03 5.64 -1.32
CA ILE A 153 -4.99 4.34 -1.97
C ILE A 153 -3.59 4.12 -2.55
N TRP A 154 -3.02 2.95 -2.32
CA TRP A 154 -1.79 2.54 -2.98
C TRP A 154 -1.97 2.56 -4.50
N LYS A 155 -1.08 3.28 -5.20
CA LYS A 155 -1.21 3.63 -6.61
C LYS A 155 -1.47 2.45 -7.54
N GLU A 156 -0.77 1.34 -7.34
CA GLU A 156 -0.89 0.17 -8.21
C GLU A 156 -2.21 -0.59 -8.02
N GLY A 157 -2.86 -0.43 -6.88
CA GLY A 157 -4.18 -1.01 -6.58
C GLY A 157 -5.36 -0.07 -6.85
N GLU A 158 -5.09 1.20 -7.14
CA GLU A 158 -6.11 2.24 -7.18
C GLU A 158 -7.19 2.00 -8.24
N GLU A 159 -6.81 1.66 -9.46
CA GLU A 159 -7.75 1.40 -10.56
C GLU A 159 -8.73 0.28 -10.19
N VAL A 160 -8.22 -0.84 -9.67
CA VAL A 160 -9.05 -1.98 -9.28
C VAL A 160 -9.93 -1.61 -8.09
N LEU A 161 -9.40 -0.90 -7.10
CA LEU A 161 -10.19 -0.52 -5.92
C LEU A 161 -11.32 0.45 -6.29
N ARG A 162 -11.02 1.47 -7.10
CA ARG A 162 -12.03 2.45 -7.56
C ARG A 162 -13.09 1.84 -8.47
N SER A 163 -12.74 0.87 -9.31
CA SER A 163 -13.73 0.17 -10.15
C SER A 163 -14.77 -0.61 -9.33
N HIS A 164 -14.44 -0.97 -8.08
CA HIS A 164 -15.35 -1.67 -7.16
C HIS A 164 -15.95 -0.75 -6.08
N LYS A 165 -15.71 0.58 -6.11
CA LYS A 165 -16.19 1.53 -5.08
C LYS A 165 -17.65 1.33 -4.72
N ASN A 166 -18.53 1.27 -5.73
CA ASN A 166 -19.97 1.11 -5.50
C ASN A 166 -20.31 -0.19 -4.75
N SER A 167 -19.55 -1.26 -4.94
CA SER A 167 -19.78 -2.53 -4.25
C SER A 167 -19.35 -2.49 -2.78
N PHE A 168 -18.50 -1.56 -2.39
CA PHE A 168 -18.12 -1.34 -1.00
C PHE A 168 -19.09 -0.42 -0.25
N LEU A 169 -19.84 0.42 -0.96
CA LEU A 169 -20.76 1.39 -0.38
C LEU A 169 -22.21 0.90 -0.22
N VAL A 170 -22.48 -0.32 -0.66
CA VAL A 170 -23.82 -0.95 -0.57
C VAL A 170 -24.07 -1.57 0.80
#